data_be5a14343e13f86af5dc5d20e1d6475a
#
_entry.id   be5a14343e13f86af5dc5d20e1d6475a
#
_cell.length_a   1.000
_cell.length_b   1.000
_cell.length_c   1.000
_cell.angle_alpha   90.00
_cell.angle_beta   90.00
_cell.angle_gamma   90.00
#
_symmetry.space_group_name_H-M   'P 1'
#
loop_
_entity.id
_entity.type
_entity.pdbx_description
1 polymer ?
#
loop_
_entity_poly.entity_id
_entity_poly.type
_entity_poly.pdbx_seq_one_letter_code
_entity_poly.pdbx_strand_id
1 'polypeptide(L)'
;MQKYYMKQDVVKFDENIYQIDVFMENKPGRMSCYYIDSPNPILIEVGPSKSFPYLISSLESLGINNVNRSAMTHLHLDHIGGIGHLVEKYKDHFVYIHELGLKHLPNPEKLWKAVSDIYTEDWLIENWGEIKPTPIDRIKTLNHNDFIDLGKERKLIAYHDPGHAKHHYSF
;
A
#
# COMPACT_ATOMS: atom_id res chain seq x y z
N MET A 1 -4.53 -23.37 -11.77
CA MET A 1 -4.56 -22.46 -12.92
C MET A 1 -3.44 -21.44 -12.72
N GLN A 2 -2.24 -21.82 -13.17
CA GLN A 2 -1.01 -21.04 -12.99
C GLN A 2 -0.61 -20.55 -14.38
N LYS A 3 -0.43 -19.26 -14.50
CA LYS A 3 0.27 -18.55 -15.56
C LYS A 3 -0.50 -17.34 -16.07
N TYR A 4 0.02 -16.19 -15.68
CA TYR A 4 0.32 -15.05 -16.55
C TYR A 4 0.82 -13.90 -15.63
N TYR A 5 1.91 -14.18 -14.90
CA TYR A 5 2.70 -13.09 -14.33
C TYR A 5 3.73 -12.73 -15.39
N MET A 6 3.42 -11.74 -16.16
CA MET A 6 4.33 -11.27 -17.21
C MET A 6 5.36 -10.33 -16.60
N LYS A 7 6.59 -10.48 -17.04
CA LYS A 7 7.78 -9.69 -16.70
C LYS A 7 7.65 -8.17 -16.99
N GLN A 8 6.43 -7.69 -17.29
CA GLN A 8 6.09 -6.31 -17.63
C GLN A 8 5.47 -5.52 -16.48
N ASP A 9 5.25 -6.14 -15.32
CA ASP A 9 4.52 -5.55 -14.20
C ASP A 9 5.41 -4.65 -13.33
N VAL A 10 6.72 -4.70 -13.56
CA VAL A 10 7.71 -3.92 -12.81
C VAL A 10 8.54 -3.09 -13.78
N VAL A 11 8.52 -1.78 -13.57
CA VAL A 11 9.33 -0.82 -14.32
C VAL A 11 10.34 -0.18 -13.37
N LYS A 12 11.60 -0.20 -13.73
CA LYS A 12 12.60 0.60 -13.03
C LYS A 12 12.38 2.06 -13.41
N PHE A 13 11.74 2.82 -12.50
CA PHE A 13 11.32 4.19 -12.71
C PHE A 13 12.48 5.18 -12.55
N ASP A 14 13.37 4.89 -11.60
CA ASP A 14 14.59 5.65 -11.35
C ASP A 14 15.68 4.70 -10.84
N GLU A 15 16.88 5.20 -10.56
CA GLU A 15 18.03 4.37 -10.15
C GLU A 15 17.69 3.37 -9.04
N ASN A 16 16.88 3.81 -8.06
CA ASN A 16 16.50 3.02 -6.88
C ASN A 16 14.98 2.98 -6.65
N ILE A 17 14.16 3.26 -7.66
CA ILE A 17 12.71 3.26 -7.54
C ILE A 17 12.13 2.31 -8.58
N TYR A 18 11.34 1.35 -8.11
CA TYR A 18 10.62 0.40 -8.94
C TYR A 18 9.13 0.68 -8.86
N GLN A 19 8.50 0.93 -10.00
CA GLN A 19 7.05 0.98 -10.13
C GLN A 19 6.53 -0.43 -10.38
N ILE A 20 5.53 -0.83 -9.60
CA ILE A 20 4.91 -2.15 -9.64
C ILE A 20 3.43 -1.98 -9.98
N ASP A 21 3.01 -2.45 -11.14
CA ASP A 21 1.57 -2.55 -11.45
C ASP A 21 0.96 -3.70 -10.66
N VAL A 22 -0.08 -3.42 -9.90
CA VAL A 22 -0.75 -4.43 -9.06
C VAL A 22 -1.99 -5.03 -9.71
N PHE A 23 -2.22 -4.78 -10.98
CA PHE A 23 -3.33 -5.33 -11.78
C PHE A 23 -4.69 -5.21 -11.10
N MET A 24 -4.98 -4.04 -10.55
CA MET A 24 -6.28 -3.76 -9.93
C MET A 24 -7.42 -4.10 -10.90
N GLU A 25 -8.41 -4.86 -10.42
CA GLU A 25 -9.53 -5.37 -11.22
C GLU A 25 -9.08 -6.21 -12.44
N ASN A 26 -7.95 -6.90 -12.33
CA ASN A 26 -7.33 -7.69 -13.40
C ASN A 26 -7.00 -6.88 -14.67
N LYS A 27 -6.72 -5.58 -14.51
CA LYS A 27 -6.37 -4.67 -15.62
C LYS A 27 -5.05 -3.96 -15.33
N PRO A 28 -4.15 -3.90 -16.33
CA PRO A 28 -2.90 -3.14 -16.19
C PRO A 28 -3.15 -1.64 -16.18
N GLY A 29 -2.22 -0.88 -15.56
CA GLY A 29 -2.19 0.58 -15.61
C GLY A 29 -3.24 1.28 -14.75
N ARG A 30 -3.91 0.57 -13.83
CA ARG A 30 -4.93 1.17 -12.95
C ARG A 30 -4.40 1.62 -11.62
N MET A 31 -3.49 0.83 -11.02
CA MET A 31 -2.91 1.12 -9.72
C MET A 31 -1.47 0.64 -9.70
N SER A 32 -0.58 1.51 -9.23
CA SER A 32 0.83 1.20 -9.05
C SER A 32 1.26 1.37 -7.60
N CYS A 33 2.09 0.46 -7.13
CA CYS A 33 2.86 0.60 -5.91
C CYS A 33 4.31 0.96 -6.29
N TYR A 34 5.05 1.57 -5.38
CA TYR A 34 6.45 1.91 -5.63
C TYR A 34 7.33 1.31 -4.54
N TYR A 35 8.35 0.57 -4.94
CA TYR A 35 9.38 0.10 -4.02
C TYR A 35 10.61 1.00 -4.15
N ILE A 36 11.03 1.59 -3.03
CA ILE A 36 12.24 2.40 -2.95
C ILE A 36 13.34 1.52 -2.35
N ASP A 37 14.29 1.12 -3.20
CA ASP A 37 15.48 0.38 -2.80
C ASP A 37 16.49 1.33 -2.16
N SER A 38 16.79 1.08 -0.89
CA SER A 38 17.66 1.93 -0.09
C SER A 38 18.19 1.13 1.10
N PRO A 39 19.17 1.63 1.88
CA PRO A 39 19.60 0.94 3.10
C PRO A 39 18.46 0.67 4.08
N ASN A 40 17.46 1.55 4.08
CA ASN A 40 16.20 1.38 4.79
C ASN A 40 15.05 1.38 3.78
N PRO A 41 14.77 0.25 3.10
CA PRO A 41 13.82 0.22 1.98
C PRO A 41 12.37 0.41 2.45
N ILE A 42 11.52 0.89 1.55
CA ILE A 42 10.10 1.13 1.83
C ILE A 42 9.23 0.89 0.60
N LEU A 43 8.03 0.41 0.83
CA LEU A 43 6.98 0.29 -0.16
C LEU A 43 6.02 1.49 -0.04
N ILE A 44 5.70 2.14 -1.14
CA ILE A 44 4.68 3.18 -1.21
C ILE A 44 3.46 2.58 -1.87
N GLU A 45 2.32 2.65 -1.21
CA GLU A 45 1.07 1.99 -1.56
C GLU A 45 1.13 0.46 -1.49
N VAL A 46 -0.05 -0.16 -1.40
CA VAL A 46 -0.20 -1.62 -1.33
C VAL A 46 -1.22 -2.13 -2.34
N GLY A 47 -2.12 -1.26 -2.77
CA GLY A 47 -3.24 -1.66 -3.60
C GLY A 47 -4.39 -2.31 -2.81
N PRO A 48 -5.46 -2.71 -3.49
CA PRO A 48 -6.58 -3.43 -2.89
C PRO A 48 -6.17 -4.86 -2.47
N SER A 49 -6.90 -5.45 -1.53
CA SER A 49 -6.62 -6.81 -1.00
C SER A 49 -6.46 -7.86 -2.09
N LYS A 50 -7.30 -7.79 -3.12
CA LYS A 50 -7.28 -8.76 -4.23
C LYS A 50 -6.04 -8.65 -5.11
N SER A 51 -5.39 -7.49 -5.12
CA SER A 51 -4.14 -7.25 -5.84
C SER A 51 -2.90 -7.70 -5.08
N PHE A 52 -3.03 -8.05 -3.81
CA PHE A 52 -1.90 -8.43 -2.95
C PHE A 52 -1.02 -9.56 -3.52
N PRO A 53 -1.57 -10.65 -4.13
CA PRO A 53 -0.74 -11.68 -4.75
C PRO A 53 0.15 -11.17 -5.89
N TYR A 54 -0.33 -10.19 -6.68
CA TYR A 54 0.45 -9.56 -7.76
C TYR A 54 1.61 -8.75 -7.18
N LEU A 55 1.33 -7.92 -6.16
CA LEU A 55 2.36 -7.16 -5.46
C LEU A 55 3.48 -8.07 -4.93
N ILE A 56 3.12 -9.15 -4.25
CA ILE A 56 4.09 -10.09 -3.68
C ILE A 56 4.90 -10.78 -4.77
N SER A 57 4.27 -11.28 -5.82
CA SER A 57 4.97 -11.91 -6.94
C SER A 57 5.96 -10.96 -7.60
N SER A 58 5.58 -9.69 -7.76
CA SER A 58 6.46 -8.67 -8.34
C SER A 58 7.67 -8.37 -7.44
N LEU A 59 7.46 -8.23 -6.13
CA LEU A 59 8.55 -8.06 -5.16
C LEU A 59 9.50 -9.25 -5.17
N GLU A 60 8.97 -10.48 -5.15
CA GLU A 60 9.76 -11.71 -5.21
C GLU A 60 10.57 -11.81 -6.52
N SER A 61 10.03 -11.34 -7.65
CA SER A 61 10.74 -11.28 -8.92
C SER A 61 11.94 -10.32 -8.92
N LEU A 62 11.91 -9.32 -8.06
CA LEU A 62 13.02 -8.40 -7.79
C LEU A 62 14.02 -8.95 -6.74
N GLY A 63 13.78 -10.15 -6.21
CA GLY A 63 14.59 -10.72 -5.12
C GLY A 63 14.24 -10.17 -3.73
N ILE A 64 13.12 -9.42 -3.60
CA ILE A 64 12.69 -8.79 -2.35
C ILE A 64 11.80 -9.78 -1.61
N ASN A 65 12.37 -10.45 -0.61
CA ASN A 65 11.66 -11.47 0.18
C ASN A 65 11.10 -10.94 1.51
N ASN A 66 11.44 -9.70 1.87
CA ASN A 66 10.96 -9.07 3.09
C ASN A 66 10.74 -7.58 2.88
N VAL A 67 9.60 -7.08 3.37
CA VAL A 67 9.23 -5.67 3.35
C VAL A 67 8.82 -5.27 4.76
N ASN A 68 9.65 -4.48 5.43
CA ASN A 68 9.43 -4.12 6.84
C ASN A 68 8.66 -2.82 7.01
N ARG A 69 8.49 -2.05 5.93
CA ARG A 69 7.86 -0.72 6.00
C ARG A 69 7.07 -0.42 4.75
N SER A 70 5.91 0.22 4.94
CA SER A 70 5.17 0.86 3.87
C SER A 70 4.66 2.24 4.27
N ALA A 71 4.42 3.12 3.32
CA ALA A 71 3.79 4.41 3.54
C ALA A 71 2.63 4.60 2.55
N MET A 72 1.52 5.10 3.05
CA MET A 72 0.28 5.29 2.29
C MET A 72 0.05 6.76 2.04
N THR A 73 -0.34 7.09 0.80
CA THR A 73 -0.74 8.46 0.49
C THR A 73 -2.05 8.81 1.20
N HIS A 74 -3.01 7.89 1.23
CA HIS A 74 -4.31 8.13 1.87
C HIS A 74 -5.06 6.82 2.20
N LEU A 75 -6.28 6.93 2.74
CA LEU A 75 -7.05 5.80 3.31
C LEU A 75 -8.10 5.19 2.37
N HIS A 76 -8.02 5.37 1.07
CA HIS A 76 -8.96 4.71 0.16
C HIS A 76 -8.60 3.23 -0.02
N LEU A 77 -9.62 2.35 -0.16
CA LEU A 77 -9.44 0.90 -0.15
C LEU A 77 -8.58 0.36 -1.30
N ASP A 78 -8.59 1.03 -2.43
CA ASP A 78 -7.73 0.73 -3.58
C ASP A 78 -6.25 1.01 -3.32
N HIS A 79 -5.91 1.79 -2.29
CA HIS A 79 -4.56 2.05 -1.83
C HIS A 79 -4.15 1.22 -0.62
N ILE A 80 -5.04 1.09 0.37
CA ILE A 80 -4.71 0.50 1.68
C ILE A 80 -5.22 -0.93 1.89
N GLY A 81 -6.05 -1.46 0.98
CA GLY A 81 -6.73 -2.74 1.18
C GLY A 81 -5.79 -3.90 1.52
N GLY A 82 -4.61 -3.93 0.92
CA GLY A 82 -3.60 -4.96 1.12
C GLY A 82 -2.78 -4.86 2.42
N ILE A 83 -2.90 -3.78 3.23
CA ILE A 83 -2.04 -3.55 4.41
C ILE A 83 -2.13 -4.70 5.41
N GLY A 84 -3.33 -5.14 5.78
CA GLY A 84 -3.51 -6.23 6.72
C GLY A 84 -2.85 -7.54 6.26
N HIS A 85 -2.83 -7.80 4.95
CA HIS A 85 -2.12 -8.94 4.38
C HIS A 85 -0.60 -8.78 4.47
N LEU A 86 -0.05 -7.55 4.27
CA LEU A 86 1.38 -7.29 4.46
C LEU A 86 1.83 -7.54 5.88
N VAL A 87 1.09 -7.03 6.86
CA VAL A 87 1.39 -7.20 8.30
C VAL A 87 1.26 -8.67 8.73
N GLU A 88 0.33 -9.41 8.14
CA GLU A 88 0.20 -10.86 8.38
C GLU A 88 1.38 -11.65 7.79
N LYS A 89 1.80 -11.31 6.55
CA LYS A 89 2.93 -11.96 5.86
C LYS A 89 4.28 -11.61 6.52
N TYR A 90 4.51 -10.35 6.83
CA TYR A 90 5.78 -9.83 7.35
C TYR A 90 5.60 -9.36 8.81
N LYS A 91 6.04 -10.18 9.77
CA LYS A 91 5.77 -9.97 11.21
C LYS A 91 6.35 -8.67 11.78
N ASP A 92 7.40 -8.13 11.17
CA ASP A 92 8.05 -6.87 11.60
C ASP A 92 7.62 -5.67 10.75
N HIS A 93 6.58 -5.82 9.93
CA HIS A 93 6.10 -4.75 9.07
C HIS A 93 5.39 -3.63 9.85
N PHE A 94 5.73 -2.39 9.51
CA PHE A 94 5.04 -1.18 9.97
C PHE A 94 4.49 -0.39 8.78
N VAL A 95 3.29 0.19 8.96
CA VAL A 95 2.69 1.10 7.99
C VAL A 95 2.72 2.54 8.49
N TYR A 96 3.20 3.46 7.66
CA TYR A 96 3.16 4.90 7.90
C TYR A 96 1.94 5.50 7.20
N ILE A 97 1.13 6.25 7.94
CA ILE A 97 -0.17 6.72 7.46
C ILE A 97 -0.63 7.98 8.21
N HIS A 98 -1.61 8.68 7.68
CA HIS A 98 -2.28 9.78 8.39
C HIS A 98 -2.95 9.28 9.69
N GLU A 99 -3.00 10.13 10.73
CA GLU A 99 -3.55 9.79 12.05
C GLU A 99 -4.98 9.21 12.02
N LEU A 100 -5.81 9.58 11.04
CA LEU A 100 -7.12 8.99 10.84
C LEU A 100 -7.07 7.47 10.60
N GLY A 101 -5.93 6.94 10.14
CA GLY A 101 -5.70 5.51 9.98
C GLY A 101 -5.77 4.73 11.29
N LEU A 102 -5.42 5.35 12.42
CA LEU A 102 -5.54 4.72 13.74
C LEU A 102 -6.96 4.28 14.10
N LYS A 103 -7.97 4.95 13.53
CA LYS A 103 -9.38 4.63 13.76
C LYS A 103 -9.93 3.59 12.80
N HIS A 104 -9.37 3.52 11.59
CA HIS A 104 -9.94 2.74 10.50
C HIS A 104 -9.22 1.43 10.24
N LEU A 105 -7.89 1.39 10.36
CA LEU A 105 -7.14 0.17 10.06
C LEU A 105 -7.30 -0.94 11.10
N PRO A 106 -7.36 -0.67 12.42
CA PRO A 106 -7.60 -1.72 13.41
C PRO A 106 -9.03 -2.28 13.39
N ASN A 107 -10.00 -1.46 13.00
CA ASN A 107 -11.39 -1.87 12.79
C ASN A 107 -11.93 -1.25 11.50
N PRO A 108 -11.78 -1.93 10.35
CA PRO A 108 -12.11 -1.39 9.05
C PRO A 108 -13.61 -1.41 8.71
N GLU A 109 -14.50 -1.91 9.58
CA GLU A 109 -15.93 -2.05 9.30
C GLU A 109 -16.60 -0.76 8.83
N LYS A 110 -16.31 0.37 9.50
CA LYS A 110 -16.89 1.67 9.11
C LYS A 110 -16.39 2.15 7.74
N LEU A 111 -15.11 1.91 7.46
CA LEU A 111 -14.53 2.23 6.16
C LEU A 111 -15.12 1.34 5.07
N TRP A 112 -15.20 0.04 5.33
CA TRP A 112 -15.83 -0.94 4.44
C TRP A 112 -17.27 -0.56 4.11
N LYS A 113 -18.06 -0.29 5.16
CA LYS A 113 -19.46 0.13 4.97
C LYS A 113 -19.58 1.40 4.13
N ALA A 114 -18.78 2.43 4.40
CA ALA A 114 -18.85 3.69 3.65
C ALA A 114 -18.54 3.49 2.16
N VAL A 115 -17.64 2.56 1.82
CA VAL A 115 -17.31 2.25 0.41
C VAL A 115 -18.35 1.32 -0.21
N SER A 116 -18.91 0.35 0.55
CA SER A 116 -19.98 -0.52 0.07
C SER A 116 -21.30 0.20 -0.21
N ASP A 117 -21.53 1.35 0.44
CA ASP A 117 -22.67 2.22 0.13
C ASP A 117 -22.53 2.88 -1.28
N ILE A 118 -21.32 2.88 -1.87
CA ILE A 118 -21.04 3.42 -3.21
C ILE A 118 -20.98 2.31 -4.27
N TYR A 119 -20.25 1.23 -3.99
CA TYR A 119 -19.90 0.18 -4.95
C TYR A 119 -20.68 -1.13 -4.79
N THR A 120 -21.50 -1.30 -3.79
CA THR A 120 -22.04 -2.56 -3.29
C THR A 120 -20.99 -3.49 -2.71
N GLU A 121 -21.38 -4.29 -1.73
CA GLU A 121 -20.46 -5.22 -1.04
C GLU A 121 -19.99 -6.34 -1.98
N ASP A 122 -20.90 -6.92 -2.74
CA ASP A 122 -20.57 -7.98 -3.71
C ASP A 122 -19.52 -7.51 -4.73
N TRP A 123 -19.70 -6.29 -5.25
CA TRP A 123 -18.75 -5.72 -6.20
C TRP A 123 -17.37 -5.49 -5.57
N LEU A 124 -17.34 -5.01 -4.32
CA LEU A 124 -16.07 -4.79 -3.59
C LEU A 124 -15.34 -6.12 -3.36
N ILE A 125 -16.04 -7.13 -2.88
CA ILE A 125 -15.46 -8.47 -2.66
C ILE A 125 -14.91 -9.03 -3.98
N GLU A 126 -15.67 -8.92 -5.05
CA GLU A 126 -15.27 -9.43 -6.36
C GLU A 126 -14.06 -8.70 -6.95
N ASN A 127 -13.99 -7.39 -6.82
CA ASN A 127 -12.99 -6.58 -7.53
C ASN A 127 -11.80 -6.16 -6.67
N TRP A 128 -12.02 -5.81 -5.39
CA TRP A 128 -10.97 -5.30 -4.51
C TRP A 128 -10.62 -6.25 -3.36
N GLY A 129 -11.52 -7.20 -3.02
CA GLY A 129 -11.36 -8.12 -1.91
C GLY A 129 -11.55 -7.45 -0.55
N GLU A 130 -11.77 -8.26 0.48
CA GLU A 130 -12.00 -7.77 1.85
C GLU A 130 -10.73 -7.18 2.46
N ILE A 131 -10.87 -6.05 3.15
CA ILE A 131 -9.78 -5.47 3.93
C ILE A 131 -9.62 -6.22 5.26
N LYS A 132 -8.39 -6.60 5.59
CA LYS A 132 -8.04 -7.19 6.88
C LYS A 132 -7.68 -6.12 7.91
N PRO A 133 -8.06 -6.31 9.20
CA PRO A 133 -7.59 -5.46 10.28
C PRO A 133 -6.07 -5.39 10.35
N THR A 134 -5.55 -4.23 10.73
CA THR A 134 -4.12 -4.02 10.98
C THR A 134 -3.93 -3.72 12.46
N PRO A 135 -3.13 -4.48 13.22
CA PRO A 135 -2.87 -4.22 14.63
C PRO A 135 -2.35 -2.80 14.86
N ILE A 136 -2.86 -2.12 15.90
CA ILE A 136 -2.54 -0.71 16.16
C ILE A 136 -1.06 -0.47 16.43
N ASP A 137 -0.36 -1.44 17.02
CA ASP A 137 1.08 -1.42 17.28
C ASP A 137 1.94 -1.51 16.01
N ARG A 138 1.31 -1.79 14.86
CA ARG A 138 1.94 -1.82 13.53
C ARG A 138 1.72 -0.54 12.73
N ILE A 139 1.00 0.44 13.29
CA ILE A 139 0.66 1.69 12.62
C ILE A 139 1.53 2.82 13.19
N LYS A 140 2.18 3.56 12.33
CA LYS A 140 2.92 4.79 12.65
C LYS A 140 2.28 5.95 11.93
N THR A 141 2.03 7.03 12.64
CA THR A 141 1.45 8.25 12.06
C THR A 141 2.52 9.21 11.62
N LEU A 142 2.19 9.99 10.59
CA LEU A 142 3.01 11.09 10.10
C LEU A 142 2.23 12.41 10.24
N ASN A 143 2.97 13.49 10.44
CA ASN A 143 2.47 14.86 10.33
C ASN A 143 3.05 15.52 9.07
N HIS A 144 2.56 16.71 8.74
CA HIS A 144 3.13 17.52 7.68
C HIS A 144 4.61 17.82 7.95
N ASN A 145 5.47 17.57 6.97
CA ASN A 145 6.93 17.67 7.04
C ASN A 145 7.64 16.61 7.90
N ASP A 146 6.94 15.63 8.46
CA ASP A 146 7.62 14.47 9.01
C ASP A 146 8.36 13.71 7.90
N PHE A 147 9.40 13.00 8.26
CA PHE A 147 10.16 12.20 7.30
C PHE A 147 10.39 10.77 7.78
N ILE A 148 10.53 9.88 6.80
CA ILE A 148 10.97 8.50 6.99
C ILE A 148 12.42 8.41 6.50
N ASP A 149 13.32 7.98 7.38
CA ASP A 149 14.73 7.80 7.02
C ASP A 149 14.91 6.62 6.06
N LEU A 150 15.51 6.87 4.91
CA LEU A 150 15.85 5.87 3.89
C LEU A 150 17.32 5.43 3.98
N GLY A 151 18.10 5.99 4.90
CA GLY A 151 19.55 5.78 5.01
C GLY A 151 20.37 6.60 4.01
N LYS A 152 21.68 6.72 4.27
CA LYS A 152 22.60 7.53 3.47
C LYS A 152 22.09 8.97 3.24
N GLU A 153 21.59 9.61 4.31
CA GLU A 153 21.05 10.98 4.32
C GLU A 153 19.80 11.19 3.44
N ARG A 154 19.28 10.14 2.82
CA ARG A 154 18.02 10.19 2.04
C ARG A 154 16.82 10.13 2.97
N LYS A 155 15.79 10.92 2.64
CA LYS A 155 14.55 11.03 3.40
C LYS A 155 13.35 10.98 2.47
N LEU A 156 12.30 10.32 2.91
CA LEU A 156 10.98 10.41 2.31
C LEU A 156 10.17 11.39 3.16
N ILE A 157 9.83 12.55 2.63
CA ILE A 157 9.16 13.63 3.35
C ILE A 157 7.66 13.55 3.07
N ALA A 158 6.84 13.59 4.12
CA ALA A 158 5.39 13.59 4.02
C ALA A 158 4.85 15.03 3.94
N TYR A 159 4.27 15.41 2.81
CA TYR A 159 3.56 16.66 2.65
C TYR A 159 2.05 16.41 2.75
N HIS A 160 1.43 16.88 3.84
CA HIS A 160 -0.03 16.83 3.95
C HIS A 160 -0.63 17.82 2.96
N ASP A 161 -1.32 17.32 1.95
CA ASP A 161 -1.93 18.08 0.87
C ASP A 161 -3.41 17.66 0.66
N PRO A 162 -4.30 18.03 1.59
CA PRO A 162 -5.70 17.69 1.50
C PRO A 162 -6.35 18.27 0.23
N GLY A 163 -7.06 17.43 -0.49
CA GLY A 163 -7.73 17.77 -1.75
C GLY A 163 -8.60 16.61 -2.15
N HIS A 164 -8.01 15.58 -2.77
CA HIS A 164 -8.68 14.32 -3.09
C HIS A 164 -9.24 13.62 -1.83
N ALA A 165 -8.48 13.65 -0.74
CA ALA A 165 -8.92 13.20 0.58
C ALA A 165 -8.36 14.12 1.67
N LYS A 166 -9.08 14.27 2.80
CA LYS A 166 -8.64 15.07 3.94
C LYS A 166 -7.35 14.56 4.60
N HIS A 167 -7.04 13.30 4.38
CA HIS A 167 -5.91 12.55 4.93
C HIS A 167 -4.87 12.21 3.88
N HIS A 168 -4.76 13.03 2.82
CA HIS A 168 -3.84 12.78 1.72
C HIS A 168 -2.45 13.34 2.01
N TYR A 169 -1.44 12.55 1.64
CA TYR A 169 -0.03 12.93 1.62
C TYR A 169 0.54 12.77 0.21
N SER A 170 1.38 13.74 -0.19
CA SER A 170 2.40 13.54 -1.22
C SER A 170 3.74 13.26 -0.55
N PHE A 171 4.54 12.42 -1.18
CA PHE A 171 5.86 12.05 -0.69
C PHE A 171 6.96 12.51 -1.64
#